data_b791b304b29fb608e1e396dc4f5a5e2f
#
_entry.id   b791b304b29fb608e1e396dc4f5a5e2f
#
_cell.length_a   1.000
_cell.length_b   1.000
_cell.length_c   1.000
_cell.angle_alpha   90.00
_cell.angle_beta   90.00
_cell.angle_gamma   90.00
#
_symmetry.space_group_name_H-M   'P 1'
#
loop_
_entity.id
_entity.type
_entity.pdbx_description
1 polymer ?
#
loop_
_entity_poly.entity_id
_entity_poly.type
_entity_poly.pdbx_seq_one_letter_code
_entity_poly.pdbx_strand_id
1 'polypeptide(L)'
;MEVLNMVQVTEEMKAAFDELIAEAQEQVKEQPDKEMVIVTQSAKGNRYVGFIHEVLNGDSDADTDAFVQTLVDAEDVEIKYCVCMWNRGWLEIPSYHLRKKFLEVSQKNEETIFAGQGENKIVLKTLREMMP
;
A
#
# COMPACT_ATOMS: atom_id res chain seq x y z
N MET A 1 -10.55 -0.83 -15.19
CA MET A 1 -9.30 -0.22 -14.69
C MET A 1 -8.37 0.00 -15.86
N GLU A 2 -7.84 1.19 -15.95
CA GLU A 2 -6.95 1.55 -17.04
C GLU A 2 -5.50 1.53 -16.59
N VAL A 3 -4.62 1.04 -17.46
CA VAL A 3 -3.19 0.95 -17.18
C VAL A 3 -2.50 2.13 -17.86
N LEU A 4 -1.79 2.96 -17.08
CA LEU A 4 -1.09 4.12 -17.59
C LEU A 4 0.39 3.87 -17.84
N ASN A 5 0.87 2.65 -17.61
CA ASN A 5 2.26 2.28 -17.78
C ASN A 5 2.36 0.80 -18.15
N MET A 6 3.47 0.16 -17.86
CA MET A 6 3.76 -1.21 -18.28
C MET A 6 3.06 -2.31 -17.47
N VAL A 7 2.27 -1.95 -16.45
CA VAL A 7 1.56 -2.95 -15.66
C VAL A 7 0.39 -3.53 -16.44
N GLN A 8 0.36 -4.85 -16.59
CA GLN A 8 -0.77 -5.53 -17.22
C GLN A 8 -1.76 -5.96 -16.13
N VAL A 9 -3.00 -5.51 -16.26
CA VAL A 9 -4.05 -5.80 -15.29
C VAL A 9 -4.72 -7.13 -15.65
N THR A 10 -4.64 -8.09 -14.72
CA THR A 10 -5.32 -9.38 -14.86
C THR A 10 -6.58 -9.37 -14.01
N GLU A 11 -7.48 -10.33 -14.26
CA GLU A 11 -8.69 -10.48 -13.45
C GLU A 11 -8.33 -10.81 -11.99
N GLU A 12 -7.29 -11.62 -11.78
CA GLU A 12 -6.80 -11.94 -10.44
C GLU A 12 -6.35 -10.67 -9.71
N MET A 13 -5.63 -9.81 -10.39
CA MET A 13 -5.14 -8.55 -9.84
C MET A 13 -6.30 -7.62 -9.48
N LYS A 14 -7.29 -7.49 -10.35
CA LYS A 14 -8.48 -6.70 -10.06
C LYS A 14 -9.21 -7.20 -8.82
N ALA A 15 -9.41 -8.51 -8.73
CA ALA A 15 -10.09 -9.12 -7.59
C ALA A 15 -9.31 -8.86 -6.30
N ALA A 16 -7.98 -9.00 -6.34
CA ALA A 16 -7.14 -8.75 -5.18
C ALA A 16 -7.24 -7.29 -4.71
N PHE A 17 -7.17 -6.34 -5.65
CA PHE A 17 -7.27 -4.92 -5.28
C PHE A 17 -8.66 -4.55 -4.79
N ASP A 18 -9.72 -5.14 -5.35
CA ASP A 18 -11.07 -4.92 -4.85
C ASP A 18 -11.18 -5.36 -3.38
N GLU A 19 -10.59 -6.49 -3.02
CA GLU A 19 -10.58 -6.96 -1.64
C GLU A 19 -9.75 -6.07 -0.72
N LEU A 20 -8.57 -5.63 -1.16
CA LEU A 20 -7.70 -4.77 -0.37
C LEU A 20 -8.33 -3.39 -0.15
N ILE A 21 -8.96 -2.84 -1.17
CA ILE A 21 -9.67 -1.57 -1.07
C ILE A 21 -10.86 -1.69 -0.11
N ALA A 22 -11.62 -2.79 -0.21
CA ALA A 22 -12.73 -3.05 0.69
C ALA A 22 -12.26 -3.14 2.14
N GLU A 23 -11.13 -3.82 2.39
CA GLU A 23 -10.53 -3.90 3.71
C GLU A 23 -10.13 -2.52 4.22
N ALA A 24 -9.50 -1.72 3.37
CA ALA A 24 -9.09 -0.36 3.73
C ALA A 24 -10.31 0.49 4.08
N GLN A 25 -11.38 0.41 3.29
CA GLN A 25 -12.63 1.14 3.55
C GLN A 25 -13.23 0.75 4.90
N GLU A 26 -13.20 -0.53 5.22
CA GLU A 26 -13.72 -1.03 6.51
C GLU A 26 -12.89 -0.48 7.66
N GLN A 27 -11.56 -0.50 7.52
CA GLN A 27 -10.67 -0.01 8.57
C GLN A 27 -10.83 1.48 8.82
N VAL A 28 -11.00 2.30 7.79
CA VAL A 28 -11.18 3.74 8.00
C VAL A 28 -12.54 4.05 8.65
N LYS A 29 -13.55 3.22 8.43
CA LYS A 29 -14.84 3.36 9.12
C LYS A 29 -14.73 3.02 10.60
N GLU A 30 -13.98 1.98 10.93
CA GLU A 30 -13.80 1.52 12.30
C GLU A 30 -12.89 2.44 13.10
N GLN A 31 -11.93 3.09 12.44
CA GLN A 31 -10.93 3.92 13.09
C GLN A 31 -10.81 5.28 12.40
N PRO A 32 -11.86 6.11 12.47
CA PRO A 32 -11.87 7.38 11.75
C PRO A 32 -10.89 8.42 12.29
N ASP A 33 -10.34 8.20 13.48
CA ASP A 33 -9.33 9.05 14.09
C ASP A 33 -7.91 8.81 13.53
N LYS A 34 -7.72 7.73 12.79
CA LYS A 34 -6.43 7.44 12.15
C LYS A 34 -6.40 8.13 10.79
N GLU A 35 -5.31 8.81 10.48
CA GLU A 35 -5.23 9.58 9.23
C GLU A 35 -5.19 8.69 8.00
N MET A 36 -4.43 7.62 8.03
CA MET A 36 -4.25 6.74 6.88
C MET A 36 -4.16 5.28 7.30
N VAL A 37 -4.77 4.40 6.52
CA VAL A 37 -4.60 2.96 6.67
C VAL A 37 -3.74 2.45 5.53
N ILE A 38 -2.88 1.47 5.83
CA ILE A 38 -2.13 0.73 4.83
C ILE A 38 -2.53 -0.73 4.90
N VAL A 39 -2.84 -1.32 3.75
CA VAL A 39 -3.18 -2.74 3.64
C VAL A 39 -2.27 -3.35 2.58
N THR A 40 -1.56 -4.40 2.94
CA THR A 40 -0.68 -5.11 2.02
C THR A 40 -1.09 -6.56 1.90
N GLN A 41 -0.75 -7.16 0.77
CA GLN A 41 -0.83 -8.59 0.57
C GLN A 41 0.55 -9.08 0.15
N SER A 42 1.08 -10.04 0.91
CA SER A 42 2.40 -10.59 0.63
C SER A 42 2.36 -11.60 -0.52
N ALA A 43 3.53 -11.97 -1.03
CA ALA A 43 3.66 -13.02 -2.03
C ALA A 43 3.12 -14.35 -1.54
N LYS A 44 3.12 -14.58 -0.24
CA LYS A 44 2.55 -15.79 0.39
C LYS A 44 1.03 -15.72 0.52
N GLY A 45 0.42 -14.58 0.20
CA GLY A 45 -1.02 -14.39 0.31
C GLY A 45 -1.51 -13.87 1.65
N ASN A 46 -0.61 -13.53 2.56
CA ASN A 46 -0.99 -12.98 3.87
C ASN A 46 -1.26 -11.49 3.78
N ARG A 47 -2.26 -11.05 4.53
CA ARG A 47 -2.68 -9.65 4.55
C ARG A 47 -2.25 -9.00 5.86
N TYR A 48 -1.71 -7.79 5.76
CA TYR A 48 -1.28 -7.00 6.92
C TYR A 48 -1.91 -5.63 6.85
N VAL A 49 -2.37 -5.13 8.00
CA VAL A 49 -3.01 -3.83 8.12
C VAL A 49 -2.22 -2.99 9.12
N GLY A 50 -1.97 -1.74 8.78
CA GLY A 50 -1.33 -0.80 9.68
C GLY A 50 -1.98 0.57 9.53
N PHE A 51 -1.69 1.45 10.51
CA PHE A 51 -2.21 2.81 10.51
C PHE A 51 -1.04 3.78 10.60
N ILE A 52 -1.13 4.84 9.82
CA ILE A 52 -0.13 5.90 9.81
C ILE A 52 -0.79 7.17 10.32
N HIS A 53 -0.22 7.72 11.38
CA HIS A 53 -0.71 8.94 12.03
C HIS A 53 0.16 10.13 11.65
N GLU A 54 -0.38 11.30 11.86
CA GLU A 54 0.39 12.54 11.78
C GLU A 54 1.20 12.71 10.50
N VAL A 55 0.63 12.22 9.39
CA VAL A 55 1.26 12.32 8.07
C VAL A 55 1.62 13.79 7.78
N LEU A 56 0.71 14.70 8.12
CA LEU A 56 0.89 16.13 7.86
C LEU A 56 1.91 16.78 8.80
N ASN A 57 2.21 16.17 9.94
CA ASN A 57 3.14 16.69 10.93
C ASN A 57 4.54 16.10 10.80
N GLY A 58 4.74 15.19 9.83
CA GLY A 58 6.05 14.60 9.58
C GLY A 58 6.44 13.44 10.49
N ASP A 59 5.54 12.96 11.33
CA ASP A 59 5.82 11.84 12.25
C ASP A 59 5.42 10.48 11.67
N SER A 60 4.98 10.46 10.41
CA SER A 60 4.54 9.22 9.75
C SER A 60 5.66 8.19 9.59
N ASP A 61 6.92 8.60 9.65
CA ASP A 61 8.05 7.69 9.46
C ASP A 61 8.12 6.65 10.57
N ALA A 62 7.82 7.04 11.82
CA ALA A 62 7.83 6.10 12.94
C ALA A 62 6.76 5.01 12.77
N ASP A 63 5.57 5.39 12.33
CA ASP A 63 4.48 4.43 12.07
C ASP A 63 4.81 3.53 10.89
N THR A 64 5.43 4.10 9.85
CA THR A 64 5.87 3.35 8.68
C THR A 64 6.90 2.31 9.09
N ASP A 65 7.90 2.70 9.89
CA ASP A 65 8.94 1.78 10.36
C ASP A 65 8.33 0.66 11.21
N ALA A 66 7.37 0.98 12.06
CA ALA A 66 6.68 -0.02 12.88
C ALA A 66 5.90 -1.01 12.02
N PHE A 67 5.23 -0.53 10.98
CA PHE A 67 4.51 -1.41 10.05
C PHE A 67 5.47 -2.36 9.33
N VAL A 68 6.56 -1.82 8.79
CA VAL A 68 7.55 -2.63 8.08
C VAL A 68 8.18 -3.65 9.03
N GLN A 69 8.42 -3.27 10.29
CA GLN A 69 8.96 -4.20 11.28
C GLN A 69 8.01 -5.38 11.52
N THR A 70 6.70 -5.15 11.44
CA THR A 70 5.72 -6.24 11.54
C THR A 70 5.95 -7.29 10.45
N LEU A 71 6.24 -6.84 9.23
CA LEU A 71 6.50 -7.75 8.10
C LEU A 71 7.82 -8.51 8.30
N VAL A 72 8.83 -7.83 8.83
CA VAL A 72 10.14 -8.44 9.11
C VAL A 72 9.99 -9.52 10.19
N ASP A 73 9.26 -9.21 11.26
CA ASP A 73 9.03 -10.15 12.36
C ASP A 73 8.22 -11.38 11.90
N ALA A 74 7.34 -11.18 10.94
CA ALA A 74 6.55 -12.28 10.36
C ALA A 74 7.33 -13.07 9.31
N GLU A 75 8.53 -12.64 8.96
CA GLU A 75 9.35 -13.22 7.88
C GLU A 75 8.58 -13.27 6.56
N ASP A 76 7.86 -12.17 6.25
CA ASP A 76 6.95 -12.09 5.11
C ASP A 76 7.11 -10.72 4.43
N VAL A 77 8.33 -10.46 3.94
CA VAL A 77 8.74 -9.15 3.46
C VAL A 77 8.54 -8.92 1.96
N GLU A 78 8.20 -9.98 1.21
CA GLU A 78 7.91 -9.82 -0.21
C GLU A 78 6.45 -9.40 -0.36
N ILE A 79 6.23 -8.17 -0.80
CA ILE A 79 4.90 -7.56 -0.87
C ILE A 79 4.45 -7.57 -2.33
N LYS A 80 3.30 -8.17 -2.57
CA LYS A 80 2.74 -8.26 -3.92
C LYS A 80 1.89 -7.04 -4.25
N TYR A 81 1.00 -6.65 -3.33
CA TYR A 81 0.07 -5.54 -3.51
C TYR A 81 0.03 -4.64 -2.28
N CYS A 82 -0.15 -3.35 -2.50
CA CYS A 82 -0.26 -2.38 -1.43
C CYS A 82 -1.32 -1.33 -1.74
N VAL A 83 -2.16 -1.04 -0.76
CA VAL A 83 -3.18 0.00 -0.83
C VAL A 83 -3.01 0.90 0.39
N CYS A 84 -2.95 2.20 0.16
CA CYS A 84 -3.01 3.19 1.23
C CYS A 84 -4.25 4.05 1.03
N MET A 85 -4.98 4.32 2.10
CA MET A 85 -6.22 5.09 2.01
C MET A 85 -6.29 6.08 3.16
N TRP A 86 -6.59 7.34 2.81
CA TRP A 86 -6.90 8.37 3.79
C TRP A 86 -8.21 8.05 4.50
N ASN A 87 -8.37 8.57 5.70
CA ASN A 87 -9.60 8.35 6.49
C ASN A 87 -10.86 8.89 5.84
N ARG A 88 -10.72 9.65 4.75
CA ARG A 88 -11.85 10.14 3.95
C ARG A 88 -12.15 9.25 2.74
N GLY A 89 -11.43 8.14 2.61
CA GLY A 89 -11.69 7.15 1.58
C GLY A 89 -10.92 7.31 0.27
N TRP A 90 -9.97 8.25 0.22
CA TRP A 90 -9.17 8.45 -1.00
C TRP A 90 -7.91 7.60 -0.96
N LEU A 91 -7.63 6.96 -2.10
CA LEU A 91 -6.39 6.20 -2.26
C LEU A 91 -5.21 7.16 -2.42
N GLU A 92 -4.08 6.77 -1.86
CA GLU A 92 -2.86 7.55 -1.92
C GLU A 92 -1.67 6.63 -2.19
N ILE A 93 -0.72 7.10 -2.97
CA ILE A 93 0.57 6.43 -3.08
C ILE A 93 1.35 6.79 -1.81
N PRO A 94 1.87 5.80 -1.09
CA PRO A 94 2.56 6.07 0.17
C PRO A 94 3.84 6.88 -0.04
N SER A 95 4.33 7.44 1.06
CA SER A 95 5.51 8.31 1.08
C SER A 95 6.75 7.61 0.49
N TYR A 96 7.71 8.42 0.09
CA TYR A 96 9.02 7.92 -0.35
C TYR A 96 9.67 7.07 0.72
N HIS A 97 9.54 7.45 2.00
CA HIS A 97 10.12 6.70 3.12
C HIS A 97 9.60 5.26 3.16
N LEU A 98 8.28 5.07 3.02
CA LEU A 98 7.70 3.73 2.99
C LEU A 98 8.20 2.93 1.79
N ARG A 99 8.20 3.55 0.61
CA ARG A 99 8.65 2.89 -0.62
C ARG A 99 10.10 2.46 -0.51
N LYS A 100 10.95 3.32 0.06
CA LYS A 100 12.35 3.03 0.28
C LYS A 100 12.51 1.86 1.27
N LYS A 101 11.73 1.85 2.35
CA LYS A 101 11.76 0.76 3.34
C LYS A 101 11.37 -0.58 2.74
N PHE A 102 10.38 -0.59 1.85
CA PHE A 102 10.00 -1.83 1.16
C PHE A 102 11.17 -2.39 0.37
N LEU A 103 11.93 -1.54 -0.33
CA LEU A 103 13.10 -1.98 -1.08
C LEU A 103 14.23 -2.43 -0.17
N GLU A 104 14.40 -1.82 0.99
CA GLU A 104 15.44 -2.20 1.95
C GLU A 104 15.22 -3.60 2.50
N VAL A 105 13.96 -4.00 2.73
CA VAL A 105 13.66 -5.33 3.28
C VAL A 105 13.66 -6.42 2.22
N SER A 106 13.43 -6.07 0.95
CA SER A 106 13.55 -7.01 -0.17
C SER A 106 13.59 -6.26 -1.50
N GLN A 107 14.63 -6.50 -2.29
CA GLN A 107 14.74 -5.93 -3.63
C GLN A 107 13.62 -6.42 -4.56
N LYS A 108 13.04 -7.56 -4.27
CA LYS A 108 11.90 -8.07 -5.05
C LYS A 108 10.70 -7.14 -4.95
N ASN A 109 10.65 -6.28 -3.94
CA ASN A 109 9.56 -5.31 -3.77
C ASN A 109 9.58 -4.20 -4.81
N GLU A 110 10.59 -4.12 -5.69
CA GLU A 110 10.48 -3.21 -6.84
C GLU A 110 9.32 -3.60 -7.76
N GLU A 111 8.83 -4.84 -7.67
CA GLU A 111 7.68 -5.33 -8.43
C GLU A 111 6.35 -5.19 -7.66
N THR A 112 6.37 -4.70 -6.42
CA THR A 112 5.14 -4.44 -5.66
C THR A 112 4.25 -3.48 -6.43
N ILE A 113 2.96 -3.81 -6.54
CA ILE A 113 2.01 -2.97 -7.25
C ILE A 113 1.18 -2.17 -6.26
N PHE A 114 1.11 -0.86 -6.49
CA PHE A 114 0.34 0.08 -5.66
C PHE A 114 -0.86 0.59 -6.44
N ALA A 115 -1.97 0.78 -5.74
CA ALA A 115 -3.15 1.42 -6.31
C ALA A 115 -3.16 2.89 -5.88
N GLY A 116 -3.29 3.78 -6.85
CA GLY A 116 -3.41 5.21 -6.61
C GLY A 116 -4.69 5.76 -7.20
N GLN A 117 -5.09 6.92 -6.74
CA GLN A 117 -6.29 7.58 -7.23
C GLN A 117 -5.96 8.37 -8.49
N GLY A 118 -6.56 7.97 -9.61
CA GLY A 118 -6.54 8.75 -10.83
C GLY A 118 -7.86 9.49 -10.98
N GLU A 119 -7.98 10.27 -12.05
CA GLU A 119 -9.23 10.97 -12.35
C GLU A 119 -10.27 9.94 -12.82
N ASN A 120 -11.29 9.72 -11.99
CA ASN A 120 -12.39 8.77 -12.24
C ASN A 120 -11.93 7.30 -12.42
N LYS A 121 -10.74 6.96 -12.00
CA LYS A 121 -10.22 5.59 -12.14
C LYS A 121 -9.11 5.32 -11.14
N ILE A 122 -8.81 4.05 -10.93
CA ILE A 122 -7.70 3.61 -10.12
C ILE A 122 -6.52 3.34 -11.05
N VAL A 123 -5.35 3.85 -10.67
CA VAL A 123 -4.12 3.69 -11.44
C VAL A 123 -3.20 2.73 -10.71
N LEU A 124 -2.68 1.73 -11.41
CA LEU A 124 -1.74 0.77 -10.83
C LEU A 124 -0.32 1.07 -11.29
N LYS A 125 0.61 1.10 -10.36
CA LYS A 125 2.02 1.34 -10.63
C LYS A 125 2.89 0.39 -9.81
N THR A 126 4.02 -0.03 -10.39
CA THR A 126 5.01 -0.77 -9.63
C THR A 126 5.84 0.18 -8.78
N LEU A 127 6.42 -0.35 -7.71
CA LEU A 127 7.32 0.44 -6.87
C LEU A 127 8.47 1.01 -7.70
N ARG A 128 9.07 0.18 -8.57
CA ARG A 128 10.18 0.60 -9.44
C ARG A 128 9.84 1.84 -10.26
N GLU A 129 8.63 1.90 -10.82
CA GLU A 129 8.20 3.05 -11.64
C GLU A 129 8.09 4.34 -10.85
N MET A 130 7.91 4.26 -9.53
CA MET A 130 7.73 5.41 -8.66
C MET A 130 9.01 5.86 -7.97
N MET A 131 10.09 5.13 -8.14
CA MET A 131 11.37 5.49 -7.54
C MET A 131 12.19 6.33 -8.51
N PRO A 132 12.89 7.37 -7.99
CA PRO A 132 13.74 8.22 -8.83
C PRO A 132 14.95 7.50 -9.40
#